data_02db3459711222b084d53e4a60dca326
#
_entry.id   02db3459711222b084d53e4a60dca326
#
_cell.length_a   1.000
_cell.length_b   1.000
_cell.length_c   1.000
_cell.angle_alpha   90.00
_cell.angle_beta   90.00
_cell.angle_gamma   90.00
#
_symmetry.space_group_name_H-M   'P 1'
#
loop_
_entity.id
_entity.type
_entity.pdbx_description
1 polymer ?
#
loop_
_entity_poly.entity_id
_entity_poly.type
_entity_poly.pdbx_seq_one_letter_code
_entity_poly.pdbx_strand_id
1 'polypeptide(L)'
;MNSAPLTRQVIHEELERVRADFHTLVTAASPADLRRPSAGTRWTNGQLLFHMFFGYLVVLRLLPLVRLMGRLPDPVSRTFARVLEAGTRPFHMINYLSDRGAARVVRGPRMLRWFDRTLDTLQTRLQAEPEDVLARGMHMPVHWDPYFRDGGFKRSAQHLL
;
A
#
# COMPACT_ATOMS: atom_id res chain seq x y z
N MET A 1 0.58 24.50 5.73
CA MET A 1 0.01 23.45 6.58
C MET A 1 1.19 22.72 7.22
N ASN A 2 1.35 22.87 8.55
CA ASN A 2 2.40 22.17 9.30
C ASN A 2 1.98 20.69 9.38
N SER A 3 2.54 19.84 8.53
CA SER A 3 2.36 18.40 8.68
C SER A 3 3.08 17.99 9.96
N ALA A 4 2.35 17.46 10.93
CA ALA A 4 2.95 16.88 12.13
C ALA A 4 4.01 15.84 11.69
N PRO A 5 5.13 15.72 12.42
CA PRO A 5 6.14 14.74 12.08
C PRO A 5 5.52 13.34 12.09
N LEU A 6 5.76 12.57 11.03
CA LEU A 6 5.30 11.17 10.92
C LEU A 6 6.08 10.32 11.92
N THR A 7 5.61 10.27 13.15
CA THR A 7 6.16 9.43 14.20
C THR A 7 5.61 8.00 14.07
N ARG A 8 6.33 7.04 14.62
CA ARG A 8 5.88 5.64 14.69
C ARG A 8 4.49 5.51 15.33
N GLN A 9 4.22 6.31 16.35
CA GLN A 9 2.93 6.34 17.02
C GLN A 9 1.80 6.80 16.10
N VAL A 10 2.01 7.88 15.35
CA VAL A 10 1.03 8.39 14.38
C VAL A 10 0.72 7.35 13.30
N ILE A 11 1.74 6.67 12.79
CA ILE A 11 1.56 5.60 11.78
C ILE A 11 0.78 4.43 12.39
N HIS A 12 1.10 4.03 13.62
CA HIS A 12 0.37 2.96 14.32
C HIS A 12 -1.11 3.29 14.49
N GLU A 13 -1.42 4.48 14.96
CA GLU A 13 -2.80 4.95 15.15
C GLU A 13 -3.58 5.01 13.82
N GLU A 14 -2.91 5.43 12.74
CA GLU A 14 -3.53 5.46 11.42
C GLU A 14 -3.82 4.05 10.90
N LEU A 15 -2.91 3.10 11.07
CA LEU A 15 -3.13 1.70 10.69
C LEU A 15 -4.29 1.07 11.47
N GLU A 16 -4.46 1.41 12.77
CA GLU A 16 -5.61 0.94 13.56
C GLU A 16 -6.92 1.59 13.11
N ARG A 17 -6.90 2.88 12.77
CA ARG A 17 -8.07 3.56 12.19
C ARG A 17 -8.49 2.90 10.88
N VAL A 18 -7.56 2.67 9.97
CA VAL A 18 -7.80 1.99 8.70
C VAL A 18 -8.33 0.57 8.91
N ARG A 19 -7.83 -0.15 9.92
CA ARG A 19 -8.34 -1.47 10.31
C ARG A 19 -9.82 -1.39 10.67
N ALA A 20 -10.19 -0.48 11.56
CA ALA A 20 -11.56 -0.30 12.02
C ALA A 20 -12.51 0.07 10.87
N ASP A 21 -12.10 1.01 10.03
CA ASP A 21 -12.88 1.44 8.87
C ASP A 21 -13.07 0.30 7.86
N PHE A 22 -12.02 -0.46 7.58
CA PHE A 22 -12.09 -1.59 6.67
C PHE A 22 -13.03 -2.69 7.19
N HIS A 23 -12.95 -3.01 8.48
CA HIS A 23 -13.88 -3.94 9.13
C HIS A 23 -15.34 -3.47 8.99
N THR A 24 -15.59 -2.19 9.27
CA THR A 24 -16.91 -1.59 9.15
C THR A 24 -17.44 -1.72 7.73
N LEU A 25 -16.65 -1.36 6.72
CA LEU A 25 -17.04 -1.43 5.32
C LEU A 25 -17.35 -2.86 4.87
N VAL A 26 -16.49 -3.83 5.24
CA VAL A 26 -16.67 -5.23 4.82
C VAL A 26 -17.85 -5.90 5.53
N THR A 27 -18.10 -5.58 6.80
CA THR A 27 -19.20 -6.19 7.56
C THR A 27 -20.55 -5.58 7.24
N ALA A 28 -20.61 -4.29 6.92
CA ALA A 28 -21.84 -3.60 6.54
C ALA A 28 -22.29 -3.92 5.11
N ALA A 29 -21.38 -4.33 4.22
CA ALA A 29 -21.68 -4.53 2.81
C ALA A 29 -22.45 -5.84 2.57
N SER A 30 -23.64 -5.75 2.00
CA SER A 30 -24.37 -6.91 1.49
C SER A 30 -23.70 -7.50 0.23
N PRO A 31 -23.99 -8.76 -0.12
CA PRO A 31 -23.53 -9.34 -1.38
C PRO A 31 -23.96 -8.54 -2.62
N ALA A 32 -25.09 -7.83 -2.54
CA ALA A 32 -25.58 -6.97 -3.61
C ALA A 32 -24.73 -5.70 -3.71
N ASP A 33 -24.40 -5.07 -2.56
CA ASP A 33 -23.56 -3.88 -2.52
C ASP A 33 -22.15 -4.15 -3.05
N LEU A 34 -21.57 -5.30 -2.72
CA LEU A 34 -20.25 -5.70 -3.22
C LEU A 34 -20.20 -5.89 -4.74
N ARG A 35 -21.33 -6.19 -5.39
CA ARG A 35 -21.43 -6.34 -6.85
C ARG A 35 -21.70 -5.02 -7.57
N ARG A 36 -22.16 -3.98 -6.88
CA ARG A 36 -22.42 -2.68 -7.49
C ARG A 36 -21.14 -2.05 -8.04
N PRO A 37 -21.20 -1.39 -9.21
CA PRO A 37 -20.11 -0.56 -9.69
C PRO A 37 -19.79 0.55 -8.68
N SER A 38 -18.52 0.77 -8.41
CA SER A 38 -18.06 1.87 -7.58
C SER A 38 -18.01 3.16 -8.40
N ALA A 39 -18.56 4.24 -7.86
CA ALA A 39 -18.60 5.53 -8.55
C ALA A 39 -17.19 6.02 -8.90
N GLY A 40 -17.02 6.53 -10.14
CA GLY A 40 -15.76 7.07 -10.61
C GLY A 40 -14.67 6.04 -10.93
N THR A 41 -14.96 4.74 -10.83
CA THR A 41 -13.99 3.66 -11.12
C THR A 41 -14.55 2.64 -12.11
N ARG A 42 -13.67 1.75 -12.62
CA ARG A 42 -14.06 0.58 -13.43
C ARG A 42 -14.33 -0.67 -12.59
N TRP A 43 -14.27 -0.54 -11.26
CA TRP A 43 -14.34 -1.65 -10.32
C TRP A 43 -15.69 -1.73 -9.64
N THR A 44 -16.07 -2.91 -9.19
CA THR A 44 -17.15 -3.07 -8.22
C THR A 44 -16.65 -2.71 -6.83
N ASN A 45 -17.57 -2.43 -5.91
CA ASN A 45 -17.21 -2.14 -4.51
C ASN A 45 -16.38 -3.26 -3.89
N GLY A 46 -16.69 -4.53 -4.19
CA GLY A 46 -15.92 -5.66 -3.70
C GLY A 46 -14.50 -5.73 -4.27
N GLN A 47 -14.32 -5.34 -5.54
CA GLN A 47 -12.98 -5.23 -6.15
C GLN A 47 -12.19 -4.06 -5.56
N LEU A 48 -12.86 -2.94 -5.29
CA LEU A 48 -12.23 -1.79 -4.65
C LEU A 48 -11.74 -2.13 -3.23
N LEU A 49 -12.57 -2.78 -2.41
CA LEU A 49 -12.18 -3.25 -1.08
C LEU A 49 -10.98 -4.20 -1.16
N PHE A 50 -10.99 -5.14 -2.12
CA PHE A 50 -9.84 -6.02 -2.32
C PHE A 50 -8.59 -5.24 -2.71
N HIS A 51 -8.71 -4.24 -3.59
CA HIS A 51 -7.60 -3.38 -4.02
C HIS A 51 -7.00 -2.59 -2.84
N MET A 52 -7.82 -2.07 -1.94
CA MET A 52 -7.35 -1.41 -0.72
C MET A 52 -6.52 -2.38 0.14
N PHE A 53 -7.03 -3.59 0.40
CA PHE A 53 -6.27 -4.64 1.10
C PHE A 53 -4.96 -4.98 0.37
N PHE A 54 -5.02 -5.17 -0.95
CA PHE A 54 -3.88 -5.53 -1.77
C PHE A 54 -2.78 -4.46 -1.72
N GLY A 55 -3.14 -3.17 -1.63
CA GLY A 55 -2.20 -2.07 -1.43
C GLY A 55 -1.31 -2.28 -0.20
N TYR A 56 -1.88 -2.62 0.95
CA TYR A 56 -1.11 -2.90 2.18
C TYR A 56 -0.24 -4.15 2.04
N LEU A 57 -0.71 -5.18 1.35
CA LEU A 57 0.09 -6.37 1.07
C LEU A 57 1.30 -6.04 0.18
N VAL A 58 1.12 -5.18 -0.83
CA VAL A 58 2.21 -4.69 -1.69
C VAL A 58 3.22 -3.89 -0.87
N VAL A 59 2.75 -2.95 -0.02
CA VAL A 59 3.63 -2.19 0.88
C VAL A 59 4.44 -3.14 1.76
N LEU A 60 3.80 -4.12 2.39
CA LEU A 60 4.49 -5.12 3.22
C LEU A 60 5.61 -5.86 2.47
N ARG A 61 5.39 -6.16 1.18
CA ARG A 61 6.38 -6.82 0.32
C ARG A 61 7.48 -5.88 -0.17
N LEU A 62 7.18 -4.60 -0.31
CA LEU A 62 8.13 -3.58 -0.75
C LEU A 62 9.06 -3.09 0.37
N LEU A 63 8.66 -3.16 1.64
CA LEU A 63 9.46 -2.67 2.76
C LEU A 63 10.93 -3.18 2.75
N PRO A 64 11.23 -4.48 2.52
CA PRO A 64 12.61 -4.95 2.44
C PRO A 64 13.40 -4.29 1.31
N LEU A 65 12.74 -4.02 0.17
CA LEU A 65 13.33 -3.36 -0.97
C LEU A 65 13.62 -1.89 -0.67
N VAL A 66 12.69 -1.18 -0.04
CA VAL A 66 12.88 0.21 0.40
C VAL A 66 14.06 0.31 1.36
N ARG A 67 14.19 -0.63 2.29
CA ARG A 67 15.34 -0.72 3.22
C ARG A 67 16.68 -0.93 2.49
N LEU A 68 16.67 -1.84 1.53
CA LEU A 68 17.87 -2.13 0.73
C LEU A 68 18.27 -0.90 -0.08
N MET A 69 17.33 -0.33 -0.81
CA MET A 69 17.58 0.85 -1.66
C MET A 69 17.93 2.09 -0.84
N GLY A 70 17.36 2.25 0.37
CA GLY A 70 17.69 3.34 1.29
C GLY A 70 19.10 3.29 1.85
N ARG A 71 19.81 2.15 1.74
CA ARG A 71 21.23 2.00 2.11
C ARG A 71 22.18 2.28 0.95
N LEU A 72 21.68 2.30 -0.26
CA LEU A 72 22.48 2.48 -1.47
C LEU A 72 22.58 3.97 -1.85
N PRO A 73 23.64 4.37 -2.57
CA PRO A 73 23.78 5.74 -3.08
C PRO A 73 22.57 6.15 -3.94
N ASP A 74 22.20 7.42 -3.88
CA ASP A 74 21.07 8.00 -4.63
C ASP A 74 21.04 7.65 -6.13
N PRO A 75 22.17 7.65 -6.87
CA PRO A 75 22.14 7.28 -8.28
C PRO A 75 21.63 5.87 -8.54
N VAL A 76 21.92 4.91 -7.64
CA VAL A 76 21.45 3.53 -7.75
C VAL A 76 19.94 3.47 -7.57
N SER A 77 19.41 4.11 -6.53
CA SER A 77 17.97 4.18 -6.25
C SER A 77 17.22 4.88 -7.40
N ARG A 78 17.75 5.95 -7.98
CA ARG A 78 17.14 6.63 -9.15
C ARG A 78 17.14 5.75 -10.40
N THR A 79 18.24 5.05 -10.66
CA THR A 79 18.31 4.13 -11.82
C THR A 79 17.32 2.99 -11.64
N PHE A 80 17.22 2.43 -10.45
CA PHE A 80 16.24 1.41 -10.13
C PHE A 80 14.79 1.91 -10.32
N ALA A 81 14.47 3.13 -9.86
CA ALA A 81 13.16 3.74 -10.07
C ALA A 81 12.82 3.88 -11.57
N ARG A 82 13.79 4.23 -12.42
CA ARG A 82 13.59 4.28 -13.89
C ARG A 82 13.31 2.90 -14.49
N VAL A 83 13.97 1.85 -14.01
CA VAL A 83 13.71 0.48 -14.44
C VAL A 83 12.30 0.05 -14.06
N LEU A 84 11.88 0.35 -12.82
CA LEU A 84 10.51 0.11 -12.37
C LEU A 84 9.49 0.91 -13.18
N GLU A 85 9.81 2.16 -13.54
CA GLU A 85 8.98 3.02 -14.38
C GLU A 85 8.73 2.38 -15.75
N ALA A 86 9.77 1.83 -16.39
CA ALA A 86 9.64 1.10 -17.66
C ALA A 86 8.73 -0.13 -17.54
N GLY A 87 8.68 -0.76 -16.34
CA GLY A 87 7.81 -1.90 -16.01
C GLY A 87 6.38 -1.54 -15.61
N THR A 88 6.00 -0.26 -15.60
CA THR A 88 4.71 0.21 -15.07
C THR A 88 3.51 -0.39 -15.83
N ARG A 89 3.57 -0.49 -17.16
CA ARG A 89 2.47 -1.07 -17.96
C ARG A 89 2.16 -2.53 -17.62
N PRO A 90 3.12 -3.46 -17.64
CA PRO A 90 2.87 -4.83 -17.19
C PRO A 90 2.43 -4.91 -15.74
N PHE A 91 2.94 -4.06 -14.86
CA PHE A 91 2.52 -3.99 -13.46
C PHE A 91 1.04 -3.63 -13.31
N HIS A 92 0.55 -2.61 -14.02
CA HIS A 92 -0.87 -2.26 -14.01
C HIS A 92 -1.77 -3.38 -14.56
N MET A 93 -1.31 -4.10 -15.58
CA MET A 93 -2.06 -5.22 -16.12
C MET A 93 -2.14 -6.39 -15.12
N ILE A 94 -1.03 -6.71 -14.45
CA ILE A 94 -1.00 -7.75 -13.42
C ILE A 94 -1.89 -7.36 -12.24
N ASN A 95 -1.83 -6.12 -11.76
CA ASN A 95 -2.71 -5.62 -10.69
C ASN A 95 -4.18 -5.77 -11.08
N TYR A 96 -4.56 -5.29 -12.27
CA TYR A 96 -5.94 -5.37 -12.74
C TYR A 96 -6.46 -6.81 -12.84
N LEU A 97 -5.66 -7.74 -13.35
CA LEU A 97 -6.03 -9.14 -13.46
C LEU A 97 -6.08 -9.84 -12.10
N SER A 98 -5.13 -9.52 -11.22
CA SER A 98 -5.08 -10.04 -9.84
C SER A 98 -6.30 -9.58 -9.04
N ASP A 99 -6.68 -8.31 -9.14
CA ASP A 99 -7.84 -7.76 -8.46
C ASP A 99 -9.14 -8.46 -8.92
N ARG A 100 -9.30 -8.71 -10.21
CA ARG A 100 -10.48 -9.42 -10.75
C ARG A 100 -10.55 -10.88 -10.33
N GLY A 101 -9.42 -11.58 -10.31
CA GLY A 101 -9.34 -12.99 -9.94
C GLY A 101 -9.45 -13.20 -8.44
N ALA A 102 -8.61 -12.51 -7.68
CA ALA A 102 -8.50 -12.69 -6.24
C ALA A 102 -9.72 -12.13 -5.48
N ALA A 103 -10.34 -11.03 -5.93
CA ALA A 103 -11.57 -10.51 -5.35
C ALA A 103 -12.75 -11.50 -5.43
N ARG A 104 -12.68 -12.51 -6.30
CA ARG A 104 -13.69 -13.58 -6.36
C ARG A 104 -13.52 -14.61 -5.25
N VAL A 105 -12.28 -14.84 -4.82
CA VAL A 105 -11.90 -15.91 -3.88
C VAL A 105 -11.74 -15.36 -2.45
N VAL A 106 -11.20 -14.14 -2.32
CA VAL A 106 -10.90 -13.50 -1.04
C VAL A 106 -12.01 -12.51 -0.72
N ARG A 107 -13.00 -12.96 0.06
CA ARG A 107 -14.20 -12.17 0.42
C ARG A 107 -14.55 -12.32 1.90
N GLY A 108 -15.28 -11.32 2.41
CA GLY A 108 -15.87 -11.36 3.75
C GLY A 108 -14.86 -11.71 4.84
N PRO A 109 -15.18 -12.66 5.74
CA PRO A 109 -14.33 -12.98 6.89
C PRO A 109 -12.92 -13.44 6.53
N ARG A 110 -12.72 -14.03 5.33
CA ARG A 110 -11.37 -14.42 4.86
C ARG A 110 -10.54 -13.20 4.51
N MET A 111 -11.13 -12.21 3.88
CA MET A 111 -10.47 -10.96 3.53
C MET A 111 -10.07 -10.19 4.79
N LEU A 112 -10.97 -10.09 5.79
CA LEU A 112 -10.68 -9.46 7.07
C LEU A 112 -9.49 -10.12 7.78
N ARG A 113 -9.50 -11.46 7.92
CA ARG A 113 -8.37 -12.17 8.55
C ARG A 113 -7.03 -11.95 7.85
N TRP A 114 -7.03 -11.84 6.52
CA TRP A 114 -5.80 -11.60 5.78
C TRP A 114 -5.34 -10.16 5.91
N PHE A 115 -6.29 -9.22 5.92
CA PHE A 115 -6.02 -7.81 6.15
C PHE A 115 -5.42 -7.60 7.54
N ASP A 116 -6.04 -8.13 8.58
CA ASP A 116 -5.54 -8.06 9.96
C ASP A 116 -4.11 -8.58 10.07
N ARG A 117 -3.84 -9.79 9.55
CA ARG A 117 -2.48 -10.35 9.54
C ARG A 117 -1.47 -9.48 8.81
N THR A 118 -1.90 -8.81 7.75
CA THR A 118 -1.03 -7.92 6.99
C THR A 118 -0.69 -6.69 7.83
N LEU A 119 -1.69 -6.07 8.47
CA LEU A 119 -1.49 -4.92 9.34
C LEU A 119 -0.67 -5.29 10.59
N ASP A 120 -0.95 -6.41 11.25
CA ASP A 120 -0.16 -6.90 12.39
C ASP A 120 1.31 -7.07 12.02
N THR A 121 1.58 -7.63 10.83
CA THR A 121 2.94 -7.79 10.35
C THR A 121 3.61 -6.45 10.04
N LEU A 122 2.87 -5.49 9.47
CA LEU A 122 3.36 -4.14 9.21
C LEU A 122 3.70 -3.42 10.51
N GLN A 123 2.82 -3.48 11.50
CA GLN A 123 3.02 -2.87 12.82
C GLN A 123 4.22 -3.50 13.55
N THR A 124 4.33 -4.83 13.55
CA THR A 124 5.46 -5.53 14.14
C THR A 124 6.78 -5.08 13.50
N ARG A 125 6.80 -4.96 12.17
CA ARG A 125 8.00 -4.46 11.45
C ARG A 125 8.28 -3.00 11.74
N LEU A 126 7.26 -2.16 11.81
CA LEU A 126 7.38 -0.75 12.15
C LEU A 126 7.99 -0.57 13.56
N GLN A 127 7.54 -1.37 14.53
CA GLN A 127 8.06 -1.33 15.90
C GLN A 127 9.51 -1.82 16.01
N ALA A 128 9.87 -2.82 15.21
CA ALA A 128 11.22 -3.38 15.21
C ALA A 128 12.28 -2.50 14.50
N GLU A 129 11.85 -1.52 13.70
CA GLU A 129 12.77 -0.66 12.94
C GLU A 129 13.35 0.47 13.79
N PRO A 130 14.66 0.74 13.72
CA PRO A 130 15.26 1.98 14.23
C PRO A 130 14.69 3.22 13.51
N GLU A 131 14.56 4.35 14.20
CA GLU A 131 14.01 5.60 13.64
C GLU A 131 14.83 6.10 12.43
N ASP A 132 16.15 5.97 12.47
CA ASP A 132 17.01 6.36 11.36
C ASP A 132 16.80 5.51 10.11
N VAL A 133 16.40 4.24 10.29
CA VAL A 133 16.07 3.33 9.18
C VAL A 133 14.70 3.66 8.60
N LEU A 134 13.72 4.01 9.45
CA LEU A 134 12.40 4.45 9.01
C LEU A 134 12.47 5.73 8.16
N ALA A 135 13.39 6.64 8.49
CA ALA A 135 13.61 7.87 7.73
C ALA A 135 14.30 7.65 6.36
N ARG A 136 14.95 6.49 6.17
CA ARG A 136 15.62 6.17 4.90
C ARG A 136 14.59 5.76 3.86
N GLY A 137 14.68 6.32 2.66
CA GLY A 137 13.77 6.06 1.58
C GLY A 137 14.46 5.73 0.27
N MET A 138 13.68 5.31 -0.70
CA MET A 138 14.10 5.11 -2.09
C MET A 138 13.35 6.04 -3.03
N HIS A 139 13.93 6.29 -4.19
CA HIS A 139 13.20 6.94 -5.28
C HIS A 139 12.12 6.00 -5.82
N MET A 140 10.91 6.53 -6.01
CA MET A 140 9.76 5.77 -6.53
C MET A 140 9.47 6.17 -7.97
N PRO A 141 8.91 5.28 -8.80
CA PRO A 141 8.44 5.62 -10.13
C PRO A 141 7.35 6.69 -10.08
N VAL A 142 7.47 7.72 -10.94
CA VAL A 142 6.58 8.89 -10.93
C VAL A 142 5.13 8.54 -11.28
N HIS A 143 4.93 7.52 -12.13
CA HIS A 143 3.61 7.15 -12.63
C HIS A 143 2.89 6.07 -11.81
N TRP A 144 3.50 5.58 -10.74
CA TRP A 144 2.86 4.55 -9.90
C TRP A 144 1.71 5.10 -9.07
N ASP A 145 1.82 6.38 -8.67
CA ASP A 145 0.79 7.07 -7.92
C ASP A 145 0.77 8.55 -8.31
N PRO A 146 -0.42 9.13 -8.57
CA PRO A 146 -0.56 10.56 -8.79
C PRO A 146 0.02 11.44 -7.67
N TYR A 147 0.07 10.92 -6.44
CA TYR A 147 0.67 11.60 -5.28
C TYR A 147 2.21 11.64 -5.33
N PHE A 148 2.85 10.82 -6.18
CA PHE A 148 4.30 10.82 -6.37
C PHE A 148 4.76 11.69 -7.54
N ARG A 149 3.87 12.50 -8.11
CA ARG A 149 4.13 13.33 -9.31
C ARG A 149 5.25 14.35 -9.15
N ASP A 150 5.60 14.73 -7.93
CA ASP A 150 6.71 15.64 -7.66
C ASP A 150 8.09 15.00 -7.85
N GLY A 151 8.22 14.26 -8.90
CA GLY A 151 9.29 13.44 -9.41
C GLY A 151 10.66 13.72 -8.82
N GLY A 152 11.11 12.87 -7.92
CA GLY A 152 12.46 12.91 -7.40
C GLY A 152 12.58 12.86 -5.89
N PHE A 153 11.48 12.87 -5.14
CA PHE A 153 11.53 12.71 -3.71
C PHE A 153 11.73 11.22 -3.34
N LYS A 154 12.65 10.99 -2.43
CA LYS A 154 12.75 9.71 -1.75
C LYS A 154 11.51 9.52 -0.89
N ARG A 155 10.91 8.34 -0.97
CA ARG A 155 9.86 7.92 -0.05
C ARG A 155 10.46 6.95 0.95
N SER A 156 10.41 7.32 2.22
CA SER A 156 10.80 6.44 3.31
C SER A 156 9.69 5.42 3.60
N ALA A 157 10.01 4.41 4.41
CA ALA A 157 9.02 3.48 4.91
C ALA A 157 7.87 4.20 5.64
N GLN A 158 8.15 5.31 6.33
CA GLN A 158 7.16 6.15 7.00
C GLN A 158 6.13 6.77 6.05
N HIS A 159 6.51 7.04 4.80
CA HIS A 159 5.60 7.61 3.79
C HIS A 159 4.79 6.55 3.04
N LEU A 160 5.15 5.28 3.17
CA LEU A 160 4.47 4.16 2.53
C LEU A 160 3.46 3.47 3.44
N LEU A 161 3.57 3.70 4.73
CA LEU A 161 2.68 3.17 5.77
C LEU A 161 1.64 4.18 6.17
#